data_5b840d270e1174d362484aa4a8708235
#
_entry.id   5b840d270e1174d362484aa4a8708235
#
_cell.length_a   1.000
_cell.length_b   1.000
_cell.length_c   1.000
_cell.angle_alpha   90.00
_cell.angle_beta   90.00
_cell.angle_gamma   90.00
#
_symmetry.space_group_name_H-M   'P 1'
#
loop_
_entity.id
_entity.type
_entity.pdbx_description
1 polymer ?
#
loop_
_entity_poly.entity_id
_entity_poly.type
_entity_poly.pdbx_seq_one_letter_code
_entity_poly.pdbx_strand_id
1 'polypeptide(L)'
;MCEEVLHGNSKVDEWYEALLEMLPKYEIDTVDRAAGFLAQCAHESLNFRVLEENLNYSAKALDAVFGKYFARGGRDANEYARQPEKIANVTYANRIGNGDTESGDGWRFRGRGVIQLTGRANYADFGKTINMTAEEVIDYVTTIKGALESACWFWDTRKINAMADSQDIVAMSKKVNGGTVGLEDRKKHFKHFLDVLGGNFDPSKAPAPVVGILRVGAKGPAVMQMQEKLGISADGDFGPGTERAVKEWQTKNGLVADGIVGPKT
;
A
#
# COMPACT_ATOMS: atom_id res chain seq x y z
N MET A 1 24.30 -4.70 4.51
CA MET A 1 23.01 -5.10 3.89
C MET A 1 21.85 -4.91 4.85
N CYS A 2 21.77 -5.57 6.00
CA CYS A 2 20.60 -5.43 6.89
C CYS A 2 20.47 -4.09 7.57
N GLU A 3 21.58 -3.48 7.97
CA GLU A 3 21.59 -2.10 8.49
C GLU A 3 21.12 -1.07 7.46
N GLU A 4 21.34 -1.32 6.17
CA GLU A 4 20.88 -0.45 5.07
C GLU A 4 19.39 -0.66 4.78
N VAL A 5 18.89 -1.92 4.87
CA VAL A 5 17.45 -2.24 4.71
C VAL A 5 16.62 -1.71 5.87
N LEU A 6 17.13 -1.84 7.10
CA LEU A 6 16.43 -1.50 8.35
C LEU A 6 17.00 -0.24 9.01
N HIS A 7 17.47 0.71 8.21
CA HIS A 7 18.18 1.90 8.68
C HIS A 7 17.50 2.57 9.89
N GLY A 8 18.26 2.67 10.99
CA GLY A 8 17.81 3.28 12.24
C GLY A 8 16.79 2.44 13.03
N ASN A 9 16.62 1.14 12.73
CA ASN A 9 15.86 0.23 13.57
C ASN A 9 16.78 -0.35 14.65
N SER A 10 16.39 -0.33 15.92
CA SER A 10 17.19 -0.82 17.03
C SER A 10 17.21 -2.35 17.14
N LYS A 11 16.40 -3.06 16.36
CA LYS A 11 16.22 -4.52 16.40
C LYS A 11 16.61 -5.18 15.07
N VAL A 12 17.66 -4.65 14.43
CA VAL A 12 18.11 -5.10 13.10
C VAL A 12 18.34 -6.61 13.05
N ASP A 13 19.02 -7.19 14.04
CA ASP A 13 19.36 -8.60 14.06
C ASP A 13 18.10 -9.49 14.18
N GLU A 14 17.16 -9.13 15.06
CA GLU A 14 15.89 -9.86 15.22
C GLU A 14 15.06 -9.81 13.91
N TRP A 15 15.02 -8.67 13.23
CA TRP A 15 14.35 -8.55 11.94
C TRP A 15 15.05 -9.37 10.86
N TYR A 16 16.37 -9.38 10.86
CA TYR A 16 17.15 -10.14 9.89
C TYR A 16 16.88 -11.64 9.99
N GLU A 17 16.93 -12.18 11.20
CA GLU A 17 16.60 -13.59 11.44
C GLU A 17 15.17 -13.92 10.99
N ALA A 18 14.21 -13.06 11.31
CA ALA A 18 12.83 -13.23 10.87
C ALA A 18 12.69 -13.18 9.34
N LEU A 19 13.38 -12.25 8.66
CA LEU A 19 13.38 -12.15 7.19
C LEU A 19 13.96 -13.40 6.54
N LEU A 20 15.09 -13.90 7.04
CA LEU A 20 15.71 -15.13 6.52
C LEU A 20 14.81 -16.35 6.64
N GLU A 21 14.01 -16.44 7.70
CA GLU A 21 13.08 -17.54 7.92
C GLU A 21 11.81 -17.40 7.09
N MET A 22 11.21 -16.19 7.06
CA MET A 22 9.87 -15.99 6.52
C MET A 22 9.85 -15.80 5.00
N LEU A 23 10.79 -15.05 4.42
CA LEU A 23 10.73 -14.74 2.99
C LEU A 23 10.72 -16.00 2.12
N PRO A 24 11.61 -17.00 2.31
CA PRO A 24 11.58 -18.23 1.52
C PRO A 24 10.29 -19.04 1.72
N LYS A 25 9.74 -19.06 2.94
CA LYS A 25 8.48 -19.78 3.25
C LYS A 25 7.29 -19.30 2.40
N TYR A 26 7.32 -18.04 1.98
CA TYR A 26 6.27 -17.42 1.17
C TYR A 26 6.73 -17.12 -0.27
N GLU A 27 7.76 -17.83 -0.74
CA GLU A 27 8.31 -17.69 -2.09
C GLU A 27 8.75 -16.24 -2.44
N ILE A 28 9.15 -15.46 -1.42
CA ILE A 28 9.75 -14.13 -1.60
C ILE A 28 11.27 -14.33 -1.67
N ASP A 29 11.72 -15.08 -2.67
CA ASP A 29 13.06 -15.68 -2.75
C ASP A 29 13.91 -15.15 -3.91
N THR A 30 13.37 -14.19 -4.68
CA THR A 30 14.14 -13.47 -5.70
C THR A 30 14.42 -12.03 -5.25
N VAL A 31 15.43 -11.40 -5.84
CA VAL A 31 15.77 -9.99 -5.55
C VAL A 31 14.60 -9.06 -5.82
N ASP A 32 13.90 -9.25 -6.94
CA ASP A 32 12.75 -8.42 -7.32
C ASP A 32 11.60 -8.56 -6.31
N ARG A 33 11.29 -9.79 -5.87
CA ARG A 33 10.24 -10.07 -4.87
C ARG A 33 10.61 -9.50 -3.51
N ALA A 34 11.83 -9.74 -3.05
CA ALA A 34 12.33 -9.22 -1.78
C ALA A 34 12.33 -7.68 -1.76
N ALA A 35 12.85 -7.05 -2.80
CA ALA A 35 12.86 -5.60 -2.92
C ALA A 35 11.44 -5.02 -2.95
N GLY A 36 10.52 -5.63 -3.71
CA GLY A 36 9.11 -5.24 -3.78
C GLY A 36 8.42 -5.34 -2.43
N PHE A 37 8.56 -6.47 -1.74
CA PHE A 37 8.01 -6.71 -0.42
C PHE A 37 8.54 -5.72 0.61
N LEU A 38 9.87 -5.59 0.72
CA LEU A 38 10.51 -4.67 1.65
C LEU A 38 10.12 -3.22 1.40
N ALA A 39 9.96 -2.80 0.15
CA ALA A 39 9.55 -1.44 -0.19
C ALA A 39 8.13 -1.11 0.33
N GLN A 40 7.19 -2.05 0.18
CA GLN A 40 5.85 -1.86 0.70
C GLN A 40 5.86 -1.86 2.23
N CYS A 41 6.54 -2.83 2.85
CA CYS A 41 6.66 -2.94 4.30
C CYS A 41 7.31 -1.71 4.93
N ALA A 42 8.40 -1.21 4.35
CA ALA A 42 9.09 -0.01 4.84
C ALA A 42 8.19 1.23 4.84
N HIS A 43 7.42 1.41 3.76
CA HIS A 43 6.47 2.52 3.67
C HIS A 43 5.35 2.40 4.72
N GLU A 44 4.70 1.23 4.83
CA GLU A 44 3.55 1.03 5.73
C GLU A 44 3.92 1.12 7.21
N SER A 45 5.15 0.76 7.58
CA SER A 45 5.58 0.65 8.97
C SER A 45 6.64 1.68 9.40
N LEU A 46 6.89 2.70 8.59
CA LEU A 46 7.98 3.66 8.82
C LEU A 46 9.33 2.95 9.07
N ASN A 47 9.75 2.12 8.12
CA ASN A 47 10.94 1.28 8.18
C ASN A 47 10.91 0.31 9.38
N PHE A 48 9.82 -0.47 9.48
CA PHE A 48 9.62 -1.51 10.50
C PHE A 48 9.64 -1.01 11.96
N ARG A 49 9.32 0.28 12.18
CA ARG A 49 9.30 0.90 13.53
C ARG A 49 7.91 1.00 14.13
N VAL A 50 6.88 1.11 13.30
CA VAL A 50 5.48 1.26 13.72
C VAL A 50 4.73 -0.01 13.34
N LEU A 51 4.43 -0.83 14.33
CA LEU A 51 3.81 -2.15 14.17
C LEU A 51 2.39 -2.20 14.71
N GLU A 52 1.87 -1.08 15.21
CA GLU A 52 0.52 -0.98 15.74
C GLU A 52 -0.05 0.39 15.38
N GLU A 53 -1.32 0.43 14.99
CA GLU A 53 -1.97 1.68 14.64
C GLU A 53 -2.14 2.61 15.86
N ASN A 54 -1.93 3.90 15.62
CA ASN A 54 -2.13 4.93 16.63
C ASN A 54 -3.56 5.49 16.55
N LEU A 55 -4.41 5.11 17.50
CA LEU A 55 -5.79 5.58 17.62
C LEU A 55 -5.98 6.72 18.62
N ASN A 56 -4.90 7.37 19.06
CA ASN A 56 -4.95 8.46 20.01
C ASN A 56 -5.30 9.80 19.35
N TYR A 57 -6.54 9.97 18.90
CA TYR A 57 -7.02 11.14 18.17
C TYR A 57 -7.62 12.20 19.10
N SER A 58 -7.44 13.49 18.75
CA SER A 58 -8.22 14.60 19.31
C SER A 58 -9.62 14.62 18.69
N ALA A 59 -10.59 15.31 19.32
CA ALA A 59 -11.94 15.47 18.79
C ALA A 59 -11.92 16.03 17.35
N LYS A 60 -11.17 17.10 17.11
CA LYS A 60 -11.00 17.70 15.77
C LYS A 60 -10.47 16.68 14.74
N ALA A 61 -9.52 15.83 15.14
CA ALA A 61 -8.95 14.84 14.26
C ALA A 61 -9.93 13.67 13.99
N LEU A 62 -10.76 13.29 14.99
CA LEU A 62 -11.82 12.31 14.81
C LEU A 62 -12.84 12.76 13.76
N ASP A 63 -13.29 14.00 13.83
CA ASP A 63 -14.21 14.58 12.85
C ASP A 63 -13.60 14.66 11.45
N ALA A 64 -12.34 14.97 11.35
CA ALA A 64 -11.65 15.05 10.06
C ALA A 64 -11.37 13.67 9.43
N VAL A 65 -10.83 12.72 10.21
CA VAL A 65 -10.38 11.40 9.72
C VAL A 65 -11.51 10.40 9.71
N PHE A 66 -12.30 10.35 10.75
CA PHE A 66 -13.38 9.40 10.98
C PHE A 66 -14.77 10.05 10.97
N GLY A 67 -14.92 11.19 10.28
CA GLY A 67 -16.15 11.98 10.27
C GLY A 67 -17.43 11.19 9.93
N LYS A 68 -17.31 10.08 9.20
CA LYS A 68 -18.43 9.15 8.95
C LYS A 68 -19.03 8.59 10.25
N TYR A 69 -18.21 8.39 11.27
CA TYR A 69 -18.61 7.80 12.55
C TYR A 69 -18.89 8.86 13.62
N PHE A 70 -18.30 10.06 13.49
CA PHE A 70 -18.43 11.17 14.45
C PHE A 70 -19.26 12.31 13.87
N ALA A 71 -18.68 13.34 13.27
CA ALA A 71 -19.40 14.52 12.81
C ALA A 71 -20.67 14.21 11.98
N ARG A 72 -20.55 13.28 11.00
CA ARG A 72 -21.67 12.83 10.15
C ARG A 72 -22.44 11.65 10.72
N GLY A 73 -21.84 10.93 11.65
CA GLY A 73 -22.44 9.77 12.32
C GLY A 73 -23.22 10.11 13.59
N GLY A 74 -23.29 11.40 13.95
CA GLY A 74 -24.07 11.90 15.09
C GLY A 74 -23.47 11.60 16.47
N ARG A 75 -22.17 11.24 16.55
CA ARG A 75 -21.47 11.07 17.83
C ARG A 75 -20.66 12.32 18.16
N ASP A 76 -20.73 12.77 19.40
CA ASP A 76 -19.86 13.86 19.87
C ASP A 76 -18.41 13.36 19.97
N ALA A 77 -17.54 13.87 19.11
CA ALA A 77 -16.12 13.50 19.08
C ALA A 77 -15.39 13.81 20.41
N ASN A 78 -15.89 14.77 21.21
CA ASN A 78 -15.29 15.09 22.52
C ASN A 78 -15.41 13.93 23.52
N GLU A 79 -16.48 13.14 23.45
CA GLU A 79 -16.70 11.97 24.33
C GLU A 79 -15.74 10.82 24.03
N TYR A 80 -15.09 10.84 22.87
CA TYR A 80 -14.18 9.79 22.38
C TYR A 80 -12.74 10.25 22.31
N ALA A 81 -12.50 11.56 22.34
CA ALA A 81 -11.16 12.14 22.20
C ALA A 81 -10.16 11.52 23.19
N ARG A 82 -8.99 11.11 22.68
CA ARG A 82 -7.93 10.49 23.47
C ARG A 82 -8.33 9.17 24.17
N GLN A 83 -9.34 8.46 23.65
CA GLN A 83 -9.78 7.15 24.13
C GLN A 83 -9.64 6.11 23.01
N PRO A 84 -8.40 5.61 22.74
CA PRO A 84 -8.11 4.73 21.60
C PRO A 84 -9.02 3.52 21.49
N GLU A 85 -9.32 2.86 22.61
CA GLU A 85 -10.18 1.68 22.65
C GLU A 85 -11.61 1.99 22.19
N LYS A 86 -12.21 3.07 22.73
CA LYS A 86 -13.54 3.48 22.29
C LYS A 86 -13.58 3.88 20.82
N ILE A 87 -12.52 4.56 20.35
CA ILE A 87 -12.39 4.96 18.95
C ILE A 87 -12.33 3.72 18.05
N ALA A 88 -11.49 2.73 18.39
CA ALA A 88 -11.41 1.47 17.66
C ALA A 88 -12.75 0.75 17.60
N ASN A 89 -13.40 0.60 18.75
CA ASN A 89 -14.67 -0.14 18.85
C ASN A 89 -15.80 0.52 18.06
N VAL A 90 -15.78 1.85 17.89
CA VAL A 90 -16.75 2.55 17.03
C VAL A 90 -16.37 2.43 15.55
N THR A 91 -15.09 2.62 15.21
CA THR A 91 -14.66 2.71 13.80
C THR A 91 -14.64 1.35 13.09
N TYR A 92 -14.40 0.28 13.84
CA TYR A 92 -14.31 -1.09 13.31
C TYR A 92 -15.50 -1.98 13.64
N ALA A 93 -16.54 -1.48 14.34
CA ALA A 93 -17.76 -2.23 14.63
C ALA A 93 -18.44 -2.75 13.36
N ASN A 94 -18.89 -3.99 13.40
CA ASN A 94 -19.62 -4.66 12.30
C ASN A 94 -18.87 -4.67 10.95
N ARG A 95 -17.54 -4.66 11.01
CA ARG A 95 -16.65 -4.65 9.82
C ARG A 95 -15.61 -5.73 9.94
N ILE A 96 -15.24 -6.32 8.81
CA ILE A 96 -14.14 -7.31 8.71
C ILE A 96 -14.29 -8.42 9.77
N GLY A 97 -15.53 -8.92 9.95
CA GLY A 97 -15.85 -9.98 10.92
C GLY A 97 -15.86 -9.57 12.39
N ASN A 98 -15.67 -8.28 12.71
CA ASN A 98 -15.85 -7.80 14.08
C ASN A 98 -17.34 -7.78 14.47
N GLY A 99 -17.63 -7.98 15.75
CA GLY A 99 -18.92 -7.70 16.34
C GLY A 99 -19.24 -6.20 16.41
N ASP A 100 -20.29 -5.87 17.14
CA ASP A 100 -20.70 -4.48 17.41
C ASP A 100 -19.70 -3.72 18.30
N THR A 101 -20.04 -2.47 18.62
CA THR A 101 -19.21 -1.61 19.48
C THR A 101 -18.98 -2.20 20.88
N GLU A 102 -19.96 -2.97 21.40
CA GLU A 102 -19.92 -3.53 22.75
C GLU A 102 -19.09 -4.83 22.82
N SER A 103 -18.88 -5.50 21.67
CA SER A 103 -18.06 -6.71 21.59
C SER A 103 -16.59 -6.47 21.97
N GLY A 104 -16.07 -5.25 21.84
CA GLY A 104 -14.67 -4.91 22.04
C GLY A 104 -13.76 -5.37 20.90
N ASP A 105 -14.31 -5.96 19.84
CA ASP A 105 -13.55 -6.52 18.73
C ASP A 105 -12.75 -5.46 17.96
N GLY A 106 -13.29 -4.25 17.84
CA GLY A 106 -12.60 -3.15 17.18
C GLY A 106 -11.23 -2.87 17.78
N TRP A 107 -11.15 -2.84 19.11
CA TRP A 107 -9.86 -2.68 19.81
C TRP A 107 -9.04 -3.97 19.81
N ARG A 108 -9.67 -5.09 20.06
CA ARG A 108 -9.00 -6.39 20.13
C ARG A 108 -8.28 -6.72 18.82
N PHE A 109 -8.93 -6.53 17.68
CA PHE A 109 -8.41 -6.83 16.34
C PHE A 109 -8.03 -5.58 15.55
N ARG A 110 -7.53 -4.53 16.25
CA ARG A 110 -6.99 -3.32 15.61
C ARG A 110 -5.79 -3.64 14.73
N GLY A 111 -5.37 -2.70 13.92
CA GLY A 111 -4.25 -2.85 13.01
C GLY A 111 -2.93 -3.15 13.73
N ARG A 112 -2.32 -4.30 13.41
CA ARG A 112 -1.00 -4.71 13.91
C ARG A 112 -0.17 -5.37 12.83
N GLY A 113 1.14 -5.45 13.07
CA GLY A 113 2.12 -6.00 12.13
C GLY A 113 2.55 -4.98 11.07
N VAL A 114 3.44 -5.42 10.20
CA VAL A 114 4.14 -4.54 9.24
C VAL A 114 3.19 -3.95 8.19
N ILE A 115 2.17 -4.71 7.76
CA ILE A 115 1.13 -4.25 6.79
C ILE A 115 -0.23 -4.08 7.48
N GLN A 116 -0.27 -3.89 8.79
CA GLN A 116 -1.47 -3.55 9.55
C GLN A 116 -2.64 -4.55 9.35
N LEU A 117 -2.43 -5.83 9.76
CA LEU A 117 -3.51 -6.82 9.84
C LEU A 117 -4.64 -6.30 10.73
N THR A 118 -5.87 -6.19 10.21
CA THR A 118 -7.00 -5.55 10.90
C THR A 118 -8.27 -6.38 10.75
N GLY A 119 -9.04 -6.51 11.83
CA GLY A 119 -10.36 -7.14 11.89
C GLY A 119 -10.33 -8.64 12.15
N ARG A 120 -11.31 -9.13 12.94
CA ARG A 120 -11.40 -10.52 13.41
C ARG A 120 -11.28 -11.54 12.27
N ALA A 121 -11.93 -11.29 11.12
CA ALA A 121 -11.89 -12.22 9.99
C ALA A 121 -10.47 -12.38 9.44
N ASN A 122 -9.71 -11.29 9.27
CA ASN A 122 -8.33 -11.37 8.77
C ASN A 122 -7.41 -12.05 9.78
N TYR A 123 -7.59 -11.80 11.10
CA TYR A 123 -6.84 -12.51 12.15
C TYR A 123 -7.15 -14.00 12.13
N ALA A 124 -8.43 -14.38 11.98
CA ALA A 124 -8.83 -15.77 11.89
C ALA A 124 -8.31 -16.45 10.63
N ASP A 125 -8.34 -15.78 9.47
CA ASP A 125 -7.87 -16.35 8.21
C ASP A 125 -6.34 -16.51 8.20
N PHE A 126 -5.60 -15.56 8.74
CA PHE A 126 -4.16 -15.72 8.95
C PHE A 126 -3.88 -16.85 9.96
N GLY A 127 -4.58 -16.87 11.10
CA GLY A 127 -4.44 -17.90 12.13
C GLY A 127 -4.63 -19.32 11.59
N LYS A 128 -5.63 -19.55 10.72
CA LYS A 128 -5.84 -20.85 10.05
C LYS A 128 -4.60 -21.36 9.31
N THR A 129 -3.83 -20.45 8.70
CA THR A 129 -2.63 -20.85 7.93
C THR A 129 -1.45 -21.25 8.81
N ILE A 130 -1.44 -20.83 10.06
CA ILE A 130 -0.39 -21.10 11.05
C ILE A 130 -0.87 -21.93 12.24
N ASN A 131 -2.08 -22.52 12.15
CA ASN A 131 -2.72 -23.33 13.18
C ASN A 131 -2.91 -22.60 14.53
N MET A 132 -3.32 -21.33 14.46
CA MET A 132 -3.65 -20.48 15.61
C MET A 132 -5.11 -19.99 15.51
N THR A 133 -5.73 -19.76 16.67
CA THR A 133 -7.01 -19.03 16.76
C THR A 133 -6.79 -17.55 16.49
N ALA A 134 -7.87 -16.80 16.19
CA ALA A 134 -7.77 -15.35 16.02
C ALA A 134 -7.24 -14.65 17.28
N GLU A 135 -7.58 -15.16 18.44
CA GLU A 135 -7.14 -14.67 19.75
C GLU A 135 -5.64 -14.89 19.98
N GLU A 136 -5.11 -16.07 19.67
CA GLU A 136 -3.67 -16.37 19.74
C GLU A 136 -2.85 -15.52 18.76
N VAL A 137 -3.40 -15.22 17.57
CA VAL A 137 -2.76 -14.35 16.59
C VAL A 137 -2.56 -12.92 17.14
N ILE A 138 -3.42 -12.44 18.06
CA ILE A 138 -3.25 -11.11 18.66
C ILE A 138 -1.87 -10.96 19.30
N ASP A 139 -1.48 -11.93 20.11
CA ASP A 139 -0.18 -11.90 20.78
C ASP A 139 0.95 -12.18 19.81
N TYR A 140 0.74 -13.09 18.87
CA TYR A 140 1.74 -13.44 17.88
C TYR A 140 2.14 -12.27 16.99
N VAL A 141 1.21 -11.50 16.46
CA VAL A 141 1.51 -10.34 15.58
C VAL A 141 2.15 -9.15 16.33
N THR A 142 2.23 -9.19 17.64
CA THR A 142 3.03 -8.21 18.41
C THR A 142 4.52 -8.55 18.45
N THR A 143 4.88 -9.80 18.12
CA THR A 143 6.28 -10.21 17.95
C THR A 143 6.83 -9.80 16.59
N ILE A 144 8.13 -9.64 16.46
CA ILE A 144 8.78 -9.33 15.16
C ILE A 144 8.45 -10.41 14.12
N LYS A 145 8.56 -11.67 14.51
CA LYS A 145 8.27 -12.80 13.63
C LYS A 145 6.82 -12.81 13.16
N GLY A 146 5.87 -12.65 14.06
CA GLY A 146 4.45 -12.64 13.73
C GLY A 146 4.04 -11.39 12.93
N ALA A 147 4.61 -10.24 13.24
CA ALA A 147 4.40 -9.01 12.48
C ALA A 147 4.85 -9.15 11.03
N LEU A 148 6.01 -9.80 10.80
CA LEU A 148 6.53 -10.07 9.47
C LEU A 148 5.73 -11.17 8.76
N GLU A 149 5.45 -12.29 9.44
CA GLU A 149 4.73 -13.41 8.85
C GLU A 149 3.32 -13.01 8.41
N SER A 150 2.62 -12.17 9.18
CA SER A 150 1.32 -11.63 8.76
C SER A 150 1.41 -10.78 7.48
N ALA A 151 2.52 -10.07 7.27
CA ALA A 151 2.76 -9.33 6.04
C ALA A 151 3.07 -10.25 4.85
N CYS A 152 3.87 -11.30 5.07
CA CYS A 152 4.15 -12.33 4.06
C CYS A 152 2.86 -13.08 3.65
N TRP A 153 2.03 -13.46 4.61
CA TRP A 153 0.71 -14.05 4.36
C TRP A 153 -0.19 -13.13 3.53
N PHE A 154 -0.26 -11.84 3.87
CA PHE A 154 -1.00 -10.85 3.11
C PHE A 154 -0.49 -10.76 1.66
N TRP A 155 0.82 -10.74 1.49
CA TRP A 155 1.49 -10.68 0.19
C TRP A 155 1.17 -11.90 -0.68
N ASP A 156 1.29 -13.10 -0.12
CA ASP A 156 0.99 -14.34 -0.83
C ASP A 156 -0.48 -14.48 -1.18
N THR A 157 -1.40 -14.26 -0.23
CA THR A 157 -2.84 -14.41 -0.48
C THR A 157 -3.35 -13.46 -1.59
N ARG A 158 -2.66 -12.35 -1.82
CA ARG A 158 -2.96 -11.40 -2.89
C ARG A 158 -2.13 -11.61 -4.15
N LYS A 159 -1.29 -12.65 -4.17
CA LYS A 159 -0.43 -13.04 -5.31
C LYS A 159 0.46 -11.89 -5.81
N ILE A 160 1.06 -11.15 -4.87
CA ILE A 160 1.84 -9.95 -5.22
C ILE A 160 3.23 -10.31 -5.78
N ASN A 161 3.74 -11.53 -5.55
CA ASN A 161 4.98 -12.02 -6.16
C ASN A 161 5.01 -11.79 -7.69
N ALA A 162 3.93 -12.10 -8.40
CA ALA A 162 3.87 -11.89 -9.84
C ALA A 162 4.03 -10.42 -10.28
N MET A 163 3.58 -9.47 -9.45
CA MET A 163 3.77 -8.03 -9.69
C MET A 163 5.20 -7.60 -9.39
N ALA A 164 5.82 -8.22 -8.38
CA ALA A 164 7.23 -7.97 -8.06
C ALA A 164 8.15 -8.53 -9.14
N ASP A 165 7.88 -9.73 -9.67
CA ASP A 165 8.64 -10.33 -10.78
C ASP A 165 8.65 -9.45 -12.05
N SER A 166 7.58 -8.67 -12.26
CA SER A 166 7.49 -7.69 -13.35
C SER A 166 7.88 -6.26 -12.90
N GLN A 167 8.41 -6.09 -11.70
CA GLN A 167 8.77 -4.80 -11.11
C GLN A 167 7.65 -3.73 -11.14
N ASP A 168 6.37 -4.16 -11.17
CA ASP A 168 5.21 -3.27 -11.21
C ASP A 168 4.90 -2.71 -9.81
N ILE A 169 5.67 -1.70 -9.40
CA ILE A 169 5.49 -1.03 -8.11
C ILE A 169 4.11 -0.36 -7.98
N VAL A 170 3.49 0.02 -9.09
CA VAL A 170 2.16 0.63 -9.10
C VAL A 170 1.09 -0.41 -8.74
N ALA A 171 1.17 -1.59 -9.38
CA ALA A 171 0.25 -2.70 -9.07
C ALA A 171 0.45 -3.19 -7.62
N MET A 172 1.70 -3.37 -7.17
CA MET A 172 2.00 -3.70 -5.78
C MET A 172 1.38 -2.70 -4.80
N SER A 173 1.57 -1.40 -5.04
CA SER A 173 1.00 -0.34 -4.18
C SER A 173 -0.52 -0.39 -4.13
N LYS A 174 -1.18 -0.57 -5.29
CA LYS A 174 -2.65 -0.69 -5.36
C LYS A 174 -3.16 -1.92 -4.62
N LYS A 175 -2.43 -3.03 -4.66
CA LYS A 175 -2.80 -4.26 -3.92
C LYS A 175 -2.65 -4.11 -2.41
N VAL A 176 -1.64 -3.35 -1.96
CA VAL A 176 -1.36 -3.14 -0.53
C VAL A 176 -2.32 -2.13 0.07
N ASN A 177 -2.48 -0.94 -0.52
CA ASN A 177 -3.25 0.16 0.09
C ASN A 177 -4.54 0.56 -0.65
N GLY A 178 -4.90 -0.15 -1.72
CA GLY A 178 -6.09 0.15 -2.53
C GLY A 178 -5.92 1.34 -3.49
N GLY A 179 -4.74 1.97 -3.55
CA GLY A 179 -4.51 3.16 -4.38
C GLY A 179 -3.03 3.45 -4.61
N THR A 180 -2.74 4.69 -4.94
CA THR A 180 -1.37 5.18 -5.24
C THR A 180 -0.86 6.18 -4.20
N VAL A 181 -1.46 6.24 -3.03
CA VAL A 181 -0.97 7.09 -1.93
C VAL A 181 0.43 6.62 -1.53
N GLY A 182 1.37 7.56 -1.42
CA GLY A 182 2.76 7.27 -1.08
C GLY A 182 3.56 6.57 -2.21
N LEU A 183 3.08 6.56 -3.46
CA LEU A 183 3.72 5.83 -4.56
C LEU A 183 5.18 6.25 -4.78
N GLU A 184 5.49 7.54 -4.73
CA GLU A 184 6.86 8.03 -4.97
C GLU A 184 7.83 7.59 -3.87
N ASP A 185 7.36 7.51 -2.62
CA ASP A 185 8.15 6.98 -1.52
C ASP A 185 8.38 5.47 -1.68
N ARG A 186 7.34 4.72 -2.06
CA ARG A 186 7.45 3.27 -2.36
C ARG A 186 8.41 2.98 -3.51
N LYS A 187 8.42 3.82 -4.57
CA LYS A 187 9.39 3.73 -5.67
C LYS A 187 10.82 3.97 -5.20
N LYS A 188 11.05 4.95 -4.32
CA LYS A 188 12.37 5.21 -3.73
C LYS A 188 12.85 4.02 -2.92
N HIS A 189 12.00 3.47 -2.06
CA HIS A 189 12.32 2.25 -1.30
C HIS A 189 12.60 1.07 -2.24
N PHE A 190 11.78 0.85 -3.26
CA PHE A 190 11.97 -0.25 -4.20
C PHE A 190 13.31 -0.18 -4.91
N LYS A 191 13.65 0.99 -5.47
CA LYS A 191 14.96 1.21 -6.09
C LYS A 191 16.11 0.98 -5.10
N HIS A 192 16.00 1.54 -3.89
CA HIS A 192 17.00 1.38 -2.86
C HIS A 192 17.23 -0.10 -2.51
N PHE A 193 16.16 -0.86 -2.30
CA PHE A 193 16.28 -2.29 -1.96
C PHE A 193 16.78 -3.13 -3.13
N LEU A 194 16.42 -2.81 -4.37
CA LEU A 194 17.04 -3.44 -5.53
C LEU A 194 18.55 -3.22 -5.52
N ASP A 195 19.00 -1.99 -5.36
CA ASP A 195 20.43 -1.65 -5.34
C ASP A 195 21.17 -2.39 -4.20
N VAL A 196 20.60 -2.41 -2.99
CA VAL A 196 21.20 -3.09 -1.81
C VAL A 196 21.24 -4.60 -1.97
N LEU A 197 20.23 -5.21 -2.59
CA LEU A 197 20.15 -6.66 -2.79
C LEU A 197 20.89 -7.14 -4.05
N GLY A 198 21.59 -6.24 -4.76
CA GLY A 198 22.35 -6.57 -5.96
C GLY A 198 21.51 -6.75 -7.23
N GLY A 199 20.29 -6.24 -7.24
CA GLY A 199 19.41 -6.18 -8.40
C GLY A 199 19.58 -4.89 -9.19
N ASN A 200 18.90 -4.83 -10.33
CA ASN A 200 18.81 -3.61 -11.14
C ASN A 200 17.35 -3.33 -11.46
N PHE A 201 16.98 -2.06 -11.44
CA PHE A 201 15.69 -1.66 -11.97
C PHE A 201 15.71 -1.85 -13.49
N ASP A 202 14.83 -2.71 -13.98
CA ASP A 202 14.68 -2.98 -15.42
C ASP A 202 13.35 -2.40 -15.91
N PRO A 203 13.39 -1.27 -16.63
CA PRO A 203 12.16 -0.65 -17.15
C PRO A 203 11.37 -1.55 -18.11
N SER A 204 12.03 -2.56 -18.73
CA SER A 204 11.37 -3.48 -19.65
C SER A 204 10.50 -4.54 -18.94
N LYS A 205 10.79 -4.83 -17.67
CA LYS A 205 9.97 -5.73 -16.85
C LYS A 205 8.68 -5.08 -16.35
N ALA A 206 8.71 -3.77 -16.12
CA ALA A 206 7.50 -3.06 -15.75
C ALA A 206 6.49 -3.15 -16.91
N PRO A 207 5.23 -3.58 -16.66
CA PRO A 207 4.22 -3.55 -17.71
C PRO A 207 4.18 -2.12 -18.25
N ALA A 208 4.08 -2.02 -19.58
CA ALA A 208 3.85 -0.72 -20.21
C ALA A 208 2.73 -0.01 -19.43
N PRO A 209 2.90 1.27 -19.07
CA PRO A 209 1.86 1.97 -18.35
C PRO A 209 0.55 1.73 -19.09
N VAL A 210 -0.42 1.13 -18.39
CA VAL A 210 -1.77 1.01 -18.93
C VAL A 210 -2.22 2.47 -19.05
N VAL A 211 -2.02 3.01 -20.23
CA VAL A 211 -2.49 4.34 -20.55
C VAL A 211 -4.00 4.21 -20.49
N GLY A 212 -4.56 4.51 -19.33
CA GLY A 212 -5.99 4.73 -19.23
C GLY A 212 -6.34 5.77 -20.30
N ILE A 213 -7.52 5.69 -20.87
CA ILE A 213 -8.00 6.67 -21.82
C ILE A 213 -7.72 8.07 -21.26
N LEU A 214 -6.74 8.79 -21.85
CA LEU A 214 -6.45 10.17 -21.46
C LEU A 214 -7.24 11.10 -22.36
N ARG A 215 -7.92 12.04 -21.75
CA ARG A 215 -8.74 13.07 -22.43
C ARG A 215 -8.75 14.33 -21.59
N VAL A 216 -9.31 15.40 -22.12
CA VAL A 216 -9.47 16.68 -21.39
C VAL A 216 -9.97 16.44 -19.96
N GLY A 217 -9.28 17.02 -19.00
CA GLY A 217 -9.51 16.86 -17.56
C GLY A 217 -8.70 15.76 -16.87
N ALA A 218 -8.01 14.88 -17.62
CA ALA A 218 -7.06 13.92 -17.04
C ALA A 218 -5.84 14.67 -16.47
N LYS A 219 -5.31 14.17 -15.33
CA LYS A 219 -4.14 14.77 -14.66
C LYS A 219 -3.17 13.69 -14.19
N GLY A 220 -1.91 14.07 -14.04
CA GLY A 220 -0.89 13.27 -13.41
C GLY A 220 0.17 12.70 -14.33
N PRO A 221 1.00 11.74 -13.82
CA PRO A 221 2.21 11.26 -14.49
C PRO A 221 1.98 10.69 -15.90
N ALA A 222 0.86 10.01 -16.15
CA ALA A 222 0.54 9.48 -17.47
C ALA A 222 0.32 10.60 -18.50
N VAL A 223 -0.26 11.73 -18.07
CA VAL A 223 -0.41 12.91 -18.92
C VAL A 223 0.94 13.55 -19.22
N MET A 224 1.81 13.68 -18.20
CA MET A 224 3.17 14.20 -18.38
C MET A 224 3.96 13.38 -19.41
N GLN A 225 3.98 12.05 -19.26
CA GLN A 225 4.69 11.17 -20.19
C GLN A 225 4.16 11.29 -21.64
N MET A 226 2.86 11.43 -21.80
CA MET A 226 2.25 11.62 -23.10
C MET A 226 2.62 12.99 -23.69
N GLN A 227 2.59 14.06 -22.88
CA GLN A 227 3.01 15.39 -23.28
C GLN A 227 4.49 15.43 -23.71
N GLU A 228 5.38 14.74 -22.98
CA GLU A 228 6.79 14.57 -23.37
C GLU A 228 6.93 13.90 -24.75
N LYS A 229 6.17 12.80 -24.98
CA LYS A 229 6.18 12.13 -26.29
C LYS A 229 5.62 12.98 -27.42
N LEU A 230 4.70 13.87 -27.13
CA LEU A 230 4.18 14.84 -28.10
C LEU A 230 5.11 16.05 -28.31
N GLY A 231 6.18 16.19 -27.50
CA GLY A 231 7.12 17.30 -27.57
C GLY A 231 6.52 18.63 -27.11
N ILE A 232 5.54 18.60 -26.22
CA ILE A 232 4.92 19.79 -25.61
C ILE A 232 5.28 19.90 -24.13
N SER A 233 4.92 21.03 -23.49
CA SER A 233 5.15 21.24 -22.06
C SER A 233 4.47 20.12 -21.24
N ALA A 234 5.25 19.40 -20.42
CA ALA A 234 4.78 18.28 -19.62
C ALA A 234 4.36 18.75 -18.22
N ASP A 235 3.24 19.49 -18.15
CA ASP A 235 2.69 20.01 -16.89
C ASP A 235 1.80 19.00 -16.16
N GLY A 236 1.49 17.88 -16.80
CA GLY A 236 0.63 16.83 -16.25
C GLY A 236 -0.85 17.18 -16.21
N ASP A 237 -1.28 18.24 -16.88
CA ASP A 237 -2.68 18.62 -17.02
C ASP A 237 -3.13 18.48 -18.50
N PHE A 238 -4.09 17.58 -18.74
CA PHE A 238 -4.65 17.41 -20.08
C PHE A 238 -5.69 18.51 -20.36
N GLY A 239 -5.17 19.69 -20.66
CA GLY A 239 -5.97 20.84 -21.06
C GLY A 239 -6.25 20.92 -22.57
N PRO A 240 -6.92 22.00 -23.03
CA PRO A 240 -7.22 22.20 -24.46
C PRO A 240 -5.97 22.26 -25.37
N GLY A 241 -4.83 22.69 -24.83
CA GLY A 241 -3.54 22.69 -25.55
C GLY A 241 -3.04 21.28 -25.83
N THR A 242 -3.11 20.42 -24.81
CA THR A 242 -2.76 19.01 -24.91
C THR A 242 -3.70 18.26 -25.87
N GLU A 243 -5.00 18.51 -25.80
CA GLU A 243 -5.99 17.91 -26.72
C GLU A 243 -5.67 18.24 -28.17
N ARG A 244 -5.32 19.48 -28.45
CA ARG A 244 -4.95 19.92 -29.81
C ARG A 244 -3.72 19.18 -30.31
N ALA A 245 -2.68 19.08 -29.52
CA ALA A 245 -1.47 18.34 -29.86
C ALA A 245 -1.76 16.86 -30.13
N VAL A 246 -2.64 16.23 -29.32
CA VAL A 246 -3.08 14.85 -29.54
C VAL A 246 -3.79 14.71 -30.88
N LYS A 247 -4.75 15.60 -31.23
CA LYS A 247 -5.47 15.60 -32.52
C LYS A 247 -4.52 15.77 -33.69
N GLU A 248 -3.56 16.67 -33.60
CA GLU A 248 -2.53 16.86 -34.63
C GLU A 248 -1.69 15.61 -34.84
N TRP A 249 -1.26 14.97 -33.73
CA TRP A 249 -0.51 13.72 -33.78
C TRP A 249 -1.35 12.58 -34.39
N GLN A 250 -2.61 12.45 -34.00
CA GLN A 250 -3.55 11.44 -34.55
C GLN A 250 -3.73 11.60 -36.04
N THR A 251 -3.96 12.85 -36.50
CA THR A 251 -4.08 13.16 -37.93
C THR A 251 -2.81 12.78 -38.69
N LYS A 252 -1.64 13.14 -38.17
CA LYS A 252 -0.34 12.83 -38.78
C LYS A 252 -0.07 11.33 -38.90
N ASN A 253 -0.65 10.54 -37.99
CA ASN A 253 -0.49 9.07 -37.96
C ASN A 253 -1.69 8.32 -38.58
N GLY A 254 -2.59 9.00 -39.29
CA GLY A 254 -3.71 8.37 -39.98
C GLY A 254 -4.81 7.82 -39.07
N LEU A 255 -4.88 8.34 -37.85
CA LEU A 255 -5.91 7.98 -36.89
C LEU A 255 -7.06 8.97 -36.88
N VAL A 256 -8.20 8.58 -36.31
CA VAL A 256 -9.31 9.50 -36.05
C VAL A 256 -8.86 10.54 -35.04
N ALA A 257 -8.92 11.83 -35.38
CA ALA A 257 -8.50 12.94 -34.53
C ALA A 257 -9.57 13.28 -33.47
N ASP A 258 -9.88 12.37 -32.59
CA ASP A 258 -10.86 12.52 -31.49
C ASP A 258 -10.30 13.24 -30.26
N GLY A 259 -8.99 13.39 -30.17
CA GLY A 259 -8.31 14.00 -29.02
C GLY A 259 -8.26 13.09 -27.79
N ILE A 260 -8.54 11.80 -27.96
CA ILE A 260 -8.54 10.80 -26.89
C ILE A 260 -7.34 9.88 -27.08
N VAL A 261 -6.47 9.82 -26.08
CA VAL A 261 -5.32 8.90 -26.06
C VAL A 261 -5.77 7.55 -25.52
N GLY A 262 -5.70 6.55 -26.36
CA GLY A 262 -6.05 5.16 -26.05
C GLY A 262 -5.00 4.18 -26.59
N PRO A 263 -5.28 2.88 -26.60
CA PRO A 263 -4.32 1.85 -27.03
C PRO A 263 -3.81 2.01 -28.47
N LYS A 264 -4.45 2.82 -29.28
CA LYS A 264 -4.06 3.08 -30.70
C LYS A 264 -3.36 4.43 -30.88
N THR A 265 -3.40 5.28 -29.86
CA THR A 265 -2.71 6.57 -29.81
C THR A 265 -1.46 6.44 -28.94
#